data_c5b1079e026b1424ffa79ecfe85088f2
#
_entry.id   c5b1079e026b1424ffa79ecfe85088f2
#
_cell.length_a   1.000
_cell.length_b   1.000
_cell.length_c   1.000
_cell.angle_alpha   90.00
_cell.angle_beta   90.00
_cell.angle_gamma   90.00
#
_symmetry.space_group_name_H-M   'P 1'
#
loop_
_entity.id
_entity.type
_entity.pdbx_description
1 polymer ?
#
loop_
_entity_poly.entity_id
_entity_poly.type
_entity_poly.pdbx_seq_one_letter_code
_entity_poly.pdbx_strand_id
1 'polypeptide(L)'
;HDALPILDEGRLTDNYGRTIDFKNTVIIMTSNIGTRQLKEFGRGVGFAAQNRTDDNEHSRSVIQKALNKTFAPEFLNRLDEIITFDQLSLEAITKIVDIELKGLYERVEAIGYKLVVEDDAKTFLASKGYDVQFGARPLKRAIQNHLEDGLSELIVAEELQPGDTVNVSVDKEKDELSIRKA
;
A
#
# COMPACT_ATOMS: atom_id res chain seq x y z
N HIS A 1 7.74 26.02 -12.74
CA HIS A 1 7.39 27.40 -13.07
C HIS A 1 6.08 27.52 -13.86
N ASP A 2 5.63 26.47 -14.55
CA ASP A 2 4.51 26.57 -15.50
C ASP A 2 3.13 26.25 -14.89
N ALA A 3 3.05 25.90 -13.62
CA ALA A 3 1.78 25.58 -12.97
C ALA A 3 1.01 26.82 -12.46
N LEU A 4 1.69 27.93 -12.16
CA LEU A 4 1.06 29.14 -11.63
C LEU A 4 0.01 29.73 -12.58
N PRO A 5 0.25 29.88 -13.90
CA PRO A 5 -0.78 30.38 -14.82
C PRO A 5 -2.03 29.51 -14.87
N ILE A 6 -1.87 28.19 -14.73
CA ILE A 6 -3.01 27.25 -14.68
C ILE A 6 -3.85 27.49 -13.42
N LEU A 7 -3.17 27.65 -12.27
CA LEU A 7 -3.83 27.84 -10.97
C LEU A 7 -4.44 29.25 -10.84
N ASP A 8 -3.83 30.26 -11.43
CA ASP A 8 -4.27 31.66 -11.34
C ASP A 8 -5.30 32.05 -12.38
N GLU A 9 -4.98 31.79 -13.66
CA GLU A 9 -5.76 32.26 -14.78
C GLU A 9 -6.63 31.13 -15.36
N GLY A 10 -6.46 29.89 -14.93
CA GLY A 10 -7.15 28.73 -15.46
C GLY A 10 -6.82 28.45 -16.92
N ARG A 11 -5.61 28.85 -17.38
CA ARG A 11 -5.18 28.65 -18.76
C ARG A 11 -3.69 28.40 -18.86
N LEU A 12 -3.29 27.63 -19.87
CA LEU A 12 -1.92 27.38 -20.24
C LEU A 12 -1.74 27.66 -21.72
N THR A 13 -0.70 28.42 -22.05
CA THR A 13 -0.30 28.62 -23.45
C THR A 13 0.86 27.68 -23.76
N ASP A 14 0.69 26.80 -24.76
CA ASP A 14 1.75 25.88 -25.17
C ASP A 14 2.86 26.58 -25.99
N ASN A 15 3.93 25.85 -26.31
CA ASN A 15 5.07 26.35 -27.06
C ASN A 15 4.72 26.75 -28.51
N TYR A 16 3.52 26.40 -28.98
CA TYR A 16 3.00 26.76 -30.29
C TYR A 16 2.06 27.98 -30.26
N GLY A 17 1.90 28.60 -29.08
CA GLY A 17 1.01 29.74 -28.88
C GLY A 17 -0.48 29.37 -28.70
N ARG A 18 -0.83 28.10 -28.56
CA ARG A 18 -2.22 27.66 -28.35
C ARG A 18 -2.57 27.76 -26.88
N THR A 19 -3.69 28.39 -26.57
CA THR A 19 -4.21 28.51 -25.20
C THR A 19 -5.18 27.38 -24.89
N ILE A 20 -4.90 26.67 -23.81
CA ILE A 20 -5.71 25.58 -23.26
C ILE A 20 -6.44 26.11 -22.03
N ASP A 21 -7.75 25.91 -21.94
CA ASP A 21 -8.60 26.37 -20.84
C ASP A 21 -8.74 25.28 -19.78
N PHE A 22 -8.40 25.61 -18.52
CA PHE A 22 -8.50 24.75 -17.33
C PHE A 22 -9.55 25.23 -16.32
N LYS A 23 -10.35 26.26 -16.64
CA LYS A 23 -11.30 26.89 -15.70
C LYS A 23 -12.35 25.92 -15.13
N ASN A 24 -12.72 24.90 -15.90
CA ASN A 24 -13.72 23.90 -15.51
C ASN A 24 -13.09 22.55 -15.20
N THR A 25 -11.87 22.53 -14.66
CA THR A 25 -11.14 21.29 -14.33
C THR A 25 -10.84 21.20 -12.84
N VAL A 26 -10.72 19.97 -12.35
CA VAL A 26 -10.14 19.66 -11.04
C VAL A 26 -8.71 19.21 -11.28
N ILE A 27 -7.75 19.90 -10.67
CA ILE A 27 -6.33 19.60 -10.81
C ILE A 27 -5.88 18.86 -9.57
N ILE A 28 -5.42 17.64 -9.75
CA ILE A 28 -4.92 16.79 -8.67
C ILE A 28 -3.43 16.55 -8.89
N MET A 29 -2.62 16.92 -7.90
CA MET A 29 -1.18 16.65 -7.90
C MET A 29 -0.84 15.63 -6.83
N THR A 30 0.00 14.66 -7.16
CA THR A 30 0.50 13.67 -6.21
C THR A 30 2.00 13.82 -6.05
N SER A 31 2.49 13.69 -4.82
CA SER A 31 3.91 13.80 -4.51
C SER A 31 4.29 12.88 -3.35
N ASN A 32 5.54 12.44 -3.32
CA ASN A 32 6.13 11.70 -2.21
C ASN A 32 7.09 12.56 -1.37
N ILE A 33 6.90 13.87 -1.39
CA ILE A 33 7.71 14.84 -0.61
C ILE A 33 7.59 14.50 0.88
N GLY A 34 8.70 14.55 1.59
CA GLY A 34 8.77 14.26 3.02
C GLY A 34 8.98 12.79 3.37
N THR A 35 8.83 11.86 2.43
CA THR A 35 9.01 10.42 2.70
C THR A 35 10.42 10.06 3.19
N ARG A 36 11.45 10.75 2.69
CA ARG A 36 12.85 10.54 3.15
C ARG A 36 13.06 11.01 4.58
N GLN A 37 12.51 12.17 4.92
CA GLN A 37 12.59 12.75 6.26
C GLN A 37 11.86 11.88 7.28
N LEU A 38 10.70 11.34 6.92
CA LEU A 38 9.97 10.38 7.76
C LEU A 38 10.79 9.12 8.06
N LYS A 39 11.61 8.65 7.11
CA LYS A 39 12.52 7.50 7.33
C LYS A 39 13.60 7.76 8.36
N GLU A 40 14.21 8.93 8.33
CA GLU A 40 15.29 9.28 9.25
C GLU A 40 14.76 9.34 10.70
N PHE A 41 13.51 9.74 10.88
CA PHE A 41 12.82 9.78 12.17
C PHE A 41 12.20 8.44 12.56
N GLY A 42 11.76 7.61 11.58
CA GLY A 42 11.05 6.34 11.82
C GLY A 42 11.95 5.13 12.16
N ARG A 43 13.26 5.29 12.25
CA ARG A 43 14.18 4.20 12.63
C ARG A 43 14.02 3.68 14.07
N GLY A 44 13.11 4.25 14.86
CA GLY A 44 12.83 3.83 16.23
C GLY A 44 11.45 3.20 16.46
N VAL A 45 10.57 3.15 15.46
CA VAL A 45 9.20 2.69 15.65
C VAL A 45 9.02 1.30 15.03
N GLY A 46 9.40 0.28 15.80
CA GLY A 46 8.79 -1.04 15.64
C GLY A 46 7.29 -0.94 15.96
N PHE A 47 6.49 -1.94 15.58
CA PHE A 47 5.04 -2.05 15.85
C PHE A 47 4.62 -2.01 17.34
N ALA A 48 5.45 -1.43 18.21
CA ALA A 48 5.11 -1.17 19.61
C ALA A 48 4.01 -0.10 19.64
N ALA A 49 2.86 -0.53 20.12
CA ALA A 49 1.65 0.26 20.31
C ALA A 49 1.86 1.39 21.33
N GLN A 50 2.49 2.48 20.91
CA GLN A 50 2.57 3.70 21.73
C GLN A 50 2.15 4.91 20.89
N ASN A 51 0.99 5.47 21.22
CA ASN A 51 0.44 6.78 20.84
C ASN A 51 0.43 7.11 19.33
N ARG A 52 -0.44 6.41 18.56
CA ARG A 52 -0.67 6.64 17.11
C ARG A 52 -1.07 8.07 16.74
N THR A 53 -1.65 8.84 17.66
CA THR A 53 -2.04 10.24 17.44
C THR A 53 -0.84 11.17 17.36
N ASP A 54 0.13 11.01 18.25
CA ASP A 54 1.33 11.86 18.29
C ASP A 54 2.25 11.60 17.08
N ASP A 55 2.34 10.34 16.61
CA ASP A 55 3.12 9.97 15.44
C ASP A 55 2.55 10.57 14.14
N ASN A 56 1.23 10.64 14.02
CA ASN A 56 0.58 11.22 12.84
C ASN A 56 0.72 12.75 12.79
N GLU A 57 0.60 13.42 13.91
CA GLU A 57 0.80 14.89 13.99
C GLU A 57 2.25 15.25 13.69
N HIS A 58 3.19 14.50 14.25
CA HIS A 58 4.60 14.68 13.96
C HIS A 58 4.91 14.46 12.48
N SER A 59 4.39 13.39 11.88
CA SER A 59 4.54 13.08 10.46
C SER A 59 4.00 14.19 9.56
N ARG A 60 2.82 14.73 9.88
CA ARG A 60 2.23 15.87 9.16
C ARG A 60 3.09 17.13 9.26
N SER A 61 3.66 17.42 10.43
CA SER A 61 4.58 18.55 10.64
C SER A 61 5.85 18.42 9.78
N VAL A 62 6.43 17.22 9.70
CA VAL A 62 7.61 16.93 8.87
C VAL A 62 7.29 17.12 7.38
N ILE A 63 6.15 16.61 6.93
CA ILE A 63 5.69 16.77 5.54
C ILE A 63 5.45 18.25 5.22
N GLN A 64 4.79 19.00 6.10
CA GLN A 64 4.54 20.42 5.90
C GLN A 64 5.85 21.22 5.77
N LYS A 65 6.84 20.92 6.60
CA LYS A 65 8.19 21.55 6.48
C LYS A 65 8.86 21.20 5.16
N ALA A 66 8.73 19.96 4.70
CA ALA A 66 9.29 19.53 3.43
C ALA A 66 8.59 20.21 2.24
N LEU A 67 7.29 20.39 2.28
CA LEU A 67 6.52 21.13 1.28
C LEU A 67 6.96 22.59 1.20
N ASN A 68 7.06 23.28 2.34
CA ASN A 68 7.48 24.68 2.43
C ASN A 68 8.92 24.89 1.94
N LYS A 69 9.76 23.86 2.04
CA LYS A 69 11.14 23.90 1.52
C LYS A 69 11.22 23.66 0.02
N THR A 70 10.28 22.87 -0.52
CA THR A 70 10.32 22.43 -1.92
C THR A 70 9.57 23.35 -2.86
N PHE A 71 8.43 23.86 -2.41
CA PHE A 71 7.56 24.73 -3.19
C PHE A 71 7.61 26.17 -2.69
N ALA A 72 7.52 27.10 -3.63
CA ALA A 72 7.38 28.51 -3.30
C ALA A 72 6.06 28.78 -2.56
N PRO A 73 6.04 29.71 -1.58
CA PRO A 73 4.83 30.06 -0.86
C PRO A 73 3.67 30.49 -1.77
N GLU A 74 3.97 31.18 -2.87
CA GLU A 74 3.00 31.59 -3.88
C GLU A 74 2.26 30.40 -4.47
N PHE A 75 2.96 29.32 -4.75
CA PHE A 75 2.38 28.08 -5.27
C PHE A 75 1.50 27.39 -4.23
N LEU A 76 1.99 27.25 -2.98
CA LEU A 76 1.23 26.59 -1.91
C LEU A 76 -0.06 27.34 -1.57
N ASN A 77 -0.06 28.68 -1.65
CA ASN A 77 -1.23 29.52 -1.39
C ASN A 77 -2.31 29.44 -2.48
N ARG A 78 -2.02 28.81 -3.62
CA ARG A 78 -2.99 28.59 -4.71
C ARG A 78 -3.65 27.22 -4.67
N LEU A 79 -3.20 26.35 -3.78
CA LEU A 79 -3.83 25.05 -3.57
C LEU A 79 -5.04 25.23 -2.68
N ASP A 80 -6.19 24.73 -3.09
CA ASP A 80 -7.41 24.75 -2.31
C ASP A 80 -7.28 23.83 -1.09
N GLU A 81 -6.60 22.66 -1.27
CA GLU A 81 -6.43 21.69 -0.22
C GLU A 81 -5.10 20.90 -0.39
N ILE A 82 -4.45 20.62 0.75
CA ILE A 82 -3.29 19.74 0.84
C ILE A 82 -3.65 18.54 1.69
N ILE A 83 -3.84 17.39 1.05
CA ILE A 83 -4.21 16.14 1.71
C ILE A 83 -2.95 15.31 1.97
N THR A 84 -2.72 14.99 3.24
CA THR A 84 -1.65 14.08 3.64
C THR A 84 -2.25 12.70 3.92
N PHE A 85 -1.74 11.69 3.24
CA PHE A 85 -2.11 10.30 3.53
C PHE A 85 -1.32 9.78 4.71
N ASP A 86 -2.03 9.26 5.70
CA ASP A 86 -1.44 8.63 6.87
C ASP A 86 -0.86 7.24 6.53
N GLN A 87 0.01 6.73 7.39
CA GLN A 87 0.53 5.37 7.27
C GLN A 87 -0.60 4.35 7.50
N LEU A 88 -0.55 3.25 6.75
CA LEU A 88 -1.51 2.17 6.90
C LEU A 88 -1.34 1.46 8.24
N SER A 89 -2.43 1.26 8.97
CA SER A 89 -2.44 0.39 10.15
C SER A 89 -2.37 -1.09 9.76
N LEU A 90 -1.94 -1.95 10.70
CA LEU A 90 -1.94 -3.40 10.46
C LEU A 90 -3.33 -3.92 10.06
N GLU A 91 -4.39 -3.39 10.69
CA GLU A 91 -5.78 -3.74 10.33
C GLU A 91 -6.14 -3.35 8.90
N ALA A 92 -5.69 -2.17 8.46
CA ALA A 92 -5.90 -1.74 7.07
C ALA A 92 -5.14 -2.61 6.09
N ILE A 93 -3.91 -3.02 6.43
CA ILE A 93 -3.10 -3.91 5.60
C ILE A 93 -3.72 -5.30 5.53
N THR A 94 -4.24 -5.84 6.63
CA THR A 94 -4.95 -7.13 6.65
C THR A 94 -6.19 -7.11 5.73
N LYS A 95 -6.93 -6.00 5.69
CA LYS A 95 -8.03 -5.83 4.72
C LYS A 95 -7.54 -5.80 3.26
N ILE A 96 -6.35 -5.23 3.02
CA ILE A 96 -5.73 -5.27 1.69
C ILE A 96 -5.31 -6.70 1.33
N VAL A 97 -4.83 -7.50 2.31
CA VAL A 97 -4.57 -8.94 2.10
C VAL A 97 -5.83 -9.64 1.60
N ASP A 98 -6.99 -9.41 2.21
CA ASP A 98 -8.26 -10.01 1.76
C ASP A 98 -8.60 -9.66 0.31
N ILE A 99 -8.34 -8.42 -0.10
CA ILE A 99 -8.57 -7.96 -1.48
C ILE A 99 -7.62 -8.68 -2.45
N GLU A 100 -6.34 -8.76 -2.11
CA GLU A 100 -5.33 -9.43 -2.96
C GLU A 100 -5.55 -10.95 -3.05
N LEU A 101 -5.97 -11.59 -1.95
CA LEU A 101 -6.28 -13.02 -1.92
C LEU A 101 -7.51 -13.41 -2.75
N LYS A 102 -8.42 -12.47 -3.03
CA LYS A 102 -9.64 -12.76 -3.79
C LYS A 102 -9.33 -13.38 -5.15
N GLY A 103 -8.36 -12.81 -5.89
CA GLY A 103 -7.94 -13.36 -7.17
C GLY A 103 -7.29 -14.75 -7.05
N LEU A 104 -6.63 -15.04 -5.92
CA LEU A 104 -6.06 -16.37 -5.67
C LEU A 104 -7.16 -17.39 -5.38
N TYR A 105 -8.16 -17.05 -4.57
CA TYR A 105 -9.32 -17.92 -4.31
C TYR A 105 -10.02 -18.30 -5.63
N GLU A 106 -10.28 -17.33 -6.50
CA GLU A 106 -10.92 -17.57 -7.80
C GLU A 106 -10.08 -18.50 -8.69
N ARG A 107 -8.75 -18.35 -8.72
CA ARG A 107 -7.85 -19.24 -9.49
C ARG A 107 -7.82 -20.66 -8.94
N VAL A 108 -7.77 -20.82 -7.60
CA VAL A 108 -7.73 -22.12 -6.95
C VAL A 108 -9.06 -22.87 -7.13
N GLU A 109 -10.18 -22.16 -7.04
CA GLU A 109 -11.51 -22.72 -7.28
C GLU A 109 -11.67 -23.17 -8.74
N ALA A 110 -11.15 -22.38 -9.70
CA ALA A 110 -11.21 -22.72 -11.14
C ALA A 110 -10.48 -24.02 -11.50
N ILE A 111 -9.47 -24.42 -10.73
CA ILE A 111 -8.76 -25.69 -10.88
C ILE A 111 -9.33 -26.83 -10.01
N GLY A 112 -10.45 -26.58 -9.33
CA GLY A 112 -11.23 -27.60 -8.63
C GLY A 112 -10.88 -27.79 -7.14
N TYR A 113 -10.14 -26.87 -6.53
CA TYR A 113 -9.79 -26.90 -5.12
C TYR A 113 -10.45 -25.77 -4.34
N LYS A 114 -10.49 -25.91 -3.01
CA LYS A 114 -10.91 -24.83 -2.10
C LYS A 114 -9.71 -24.36 -1.29
N LEU A 115 -9.57 -23.05 -1.12
CA LEU A 115 -8.54 -22.44 -0.29
C LEU A 115 -9.17 -21.73 0.91
N VAL A 116 -8.68 -22.02 2.10
CA VAL A 116 -9.06 -21.36 3.34
C VAL A 116 -7.80 -20.79 3.96
N VAL A 117 -7.73 -19.46 4.10
CA VAL A 117 -6.62 -18.76 4.74
C VAL A 117 -7.10 -18.25 6.09
N GLU A 118 -6.51 -18.74 7.16
CA GLU A 118 -6.87 -18.34 8.52
C GLU A 118 -6.44 -16.92 8.85
N ASP A 119 -7.03 -16.31 9.86
CA ASP A 119 -6.77 -14.89 10.20
C ASP A 119 -5.34 -14.65 10.69
N ASP A 120 -4.72 -15.64 11.32
CA ASP A 120 -3.31 -15.59 11.71
C ASP A 120 -2.39 -15.59 10.48
N ALA A 121 -2.70 -16.40 9.46
CA ALA A 121 -1.98 -16.43 8.18
C ALA A 121 -2.13 -15.10 7.42
N LYS A 122 -3.31 -14.48 7.42
CA LYS A 122 -3.51 -13.14 6.85
C LYS A 122 -2.70 -12.08 7.58
N THR A 123 -2.66 -12.14 8.91
CA THR A 123 -1.86 -11.23 9.73
C THR A 123 -0.36 -11.42 9.46
N PHE A 124 0.09 -12.66 9.30
CA PHE A 124 1.45 -12.98 8.90
C PHE A 124 1.80 -12.36 7.54
N LEU A 125 0.96 -12.59 6.52
CA LEU A 125 1.14 -12.00 5.19
C LEU A 125 1.16 -10.47 5.25
N ALA A 126 0.27 -9.86 6.03
CA ALA A 126 0.25 -8.43 6.27
C ALA A 126 1.58 -7.93 6.84
N SER A 127 2.14 -8.64 7.83
CA SER A 127 3.41 -8.28 8.46
C SER A 127 4.62 -8.40 7.53
N LYS A 128 4.65 -9.46 6.70
CA LYS A 128 5.72 -9.70 5.72
C LYS A 128 5.60 -8.82 4.47
N GLY A 129 4.38 -8.42 4.13
CA GLY A 129 4.07 -7.59 2.96
C GLY A 129 4.02 -6.09 3.23
N TYR A 130 4.30 -5.66 4.46
CA TYR A 130 4.34 -4.24 4.81
C TYR A 130 5.77 -3.72 4.83
N ASP A 131 5.96 -2.55 4.23
CA ASP A 131 7.19 -1.78 4.32
C ASP A 131 6.87 -0.32 4.64
N VAL A 132 7.58 0.27 5.59
CA VAL A 132 7.36 1.67 6.03
C VAL A 132 7.49 2.66 4.88
N GLN A 133 8.31 2.35 3.88
CA GLN A 133 8.55 3.21 2.73
C GLN A 133 7.56 2.98 1.60
N PHE A 134 7.27 1.70 1.33
CA PHE A 134 6.50 1.28 0.16
C PHE A 134 5.06 0.95 0.51
N GLY A 135 4.71 1.00 1.82
CA GLY A 135 3.38 0.65 2.32
C GLY A 135 3.04 -0.81 2.04
N ALA A 136 1.87 -1.06 1.46
CA ALA A 136 1.39 -2.39 1.11
C ALA A 136 1.87 -2.87 -0.29
N ARG A 137 2.71 -2.12 -1.01
CA ARG A 137 3.19 -2.53 -2.35
C ARG A 137 3.91 -3.88 -2.38
N PRO A 138 4.74 -4.24 -1.36
CA PRO A 138 5.38 -5.56 -1.33
C PRO A 138 4.43 -6.73 -1.04
N LEU A 139 3.18 -6.46 -0.64
CA LEU A 139 2.22 -7.46 -0.21
C LEU A 139 1.97 -8.54 -1.27
N LYS A 140 1.82 -8.13 -2.53
CA LYS A 140 1.61 -9.04 -3.64
C LYS A 140 2.76 -10.05 -3.77
N ARG A 141 4.00 -9.57 -3.60
CA ARG A 141 5.18 -10.42 -3.62
C ARG A 141 5.27 -11.31 -2.37
N ALA A 142 4.85 -10.82 -1.21
CA ALA A 142 4.78 -11.62 0.00
C ALA A 142 3.78 -12.77 -0.13
N ILE A 143 2.59 -12.50 -0.69
CA ILE A 143 1.59 -13.55 -0.99
C ILE A 143 2.17 -14.58 -1.96
N GLN A 144 2.82 -14.14 -3.03
CA GLN A 144 3.45 -15.05 -3.99
C GLN A 144 4.47 -15.95 -3.30
N ASN A 145 5.47 -15.38 -2.64
CA ASN A 145 6.60 -16.13 -2.09
C ASN A 145 6.21 -17.01 -0.89
N HIS A 146 5.27 -16.57 -0.03
CA HIS A 146 4.93 -17.30 1.19
C HIS A 146 3.71 -18.21 1.04
N LEU A 147 2.83 -17.96 0.06
CA LEU A 147 1.59 -18.72 -0.10
C LEU A 147 1.50 -19.40 -1.48
N GLU A 148 1.62 -18.66 -2.58
CA GLU A 148 1.39 -19.23 -3.92
C GLU A 148 2.44 -20.27 -4.28
N ASP A 149 3.71 -20.07 -3.92
CA ASP A 149 4.79 -21.01 -4.21
C ASP A 149 4.56 -22.35 -3.49
N GLY A 150 4.30 -22.33 -2.17
CA GLY A 150 4.02 -23.54 -1.39
C GLY A 150 2.71 -24.23 -1.79
N LEU A 151 1.67 -23.46 -2.16
CA LEU A 151 0.44 -24.03 -2.69
C LEU A 151 0.68 -24.75 -4.03
N SER A 152 1.51 -24.16 -4.90
CA SER A 152 1.86 -24.76 -6.19
C SER A 152 2.64 -26.07 -6.00
N GLU A 153 3.56 -26.13 -5.04
CA GLU A 153 4.29 -27.36 -4.69
C GLU A 153 3.32 -28.46 -4.25
N LEU A 154 2.35 -28.14 -3.38
CA LEU A 154 1.36 -29.09 -2.90
C LEU A 154 0.47 -29.64 -4.03
N ILE A 155 0.09 -28.78 -4.99
CA ILE A 155 -0.72 -29.18 -6.16
C ILE A 155 0.11 -30.07 -7.11
N VAL A 156 1.37 -29.72 -7.38
CA VAL A 156 2.24 -30.46 -8.29
C VAL A 156 2.65 -31.83 -7.73
N ALA A 157 2.77 -31.95 -6.40
CA ALA A 157 3.06 -33.22 -5.72
C ALA A 157 1.90 -34.24 -5.83
N GLU A 158 0.77 -33.90 -6.47
CA GLU A 158 -0.44 -34.73 -6.61
C GLU A 158 -1.02 -35.21 -5.25
N GLU A 159 -0.77 -34.46 -4.18
CA GLU A 159 -1.28 -34.76 -2.83
C GLU A 159 -2.76 -34.35 -2.69
N LEU A 160 -3.29 -33.59 -3.66
CA LEU A 160 -4.66 -33.08 -3.67
C LEU A 160 -5.51 -33.78 -4.72
N GLN A 161 -6.78 -34.03 -4.37
CA GLN A 161 -7.81 -34.52 -5.30
C GLN A 161 -8.83 -33.42 -5.59
N PRO A 162 -9.46 -33.40 -6.76
CA PRO A 162 -10.50 -32.43 -7.08
C PRO A 162 -11.57 -32.37 -5.99
N GLY A 163 -11.87 -31.17 -5.49
CA GLY A 163 -12.80 -30.92 -4.40
C GLY A 163 -12.15 -30.83 -3.03
N ASP A 164 -10.88 -31.12 -2.89
CA ASP A 164 -10.16 -30.98 -1.63
C ASP A 164 -10.08 -29.50 -1.19
N THR A 165 -10.03 -29.32 0.13
CA THR A 165 -9.82 -28.03 0.77
C THR A 165 -8.38 -27.94 1.25
N VAL A 166 -7.70 -26.84 0.94
CA VAL A 166 -6.38 -26.52 1.46
C VAL A 166 -6.56 -25.49 2.56
N ASN A 167 -6.03 -25.78 3.73
CA ASN A 167 -6.01 -24.87 4.86
C ASN A 167 -4.62 -24.24 5.03
N VAL A 168 -4.60 -22.91 5.27
CA VAL A 168 -3.38 -22.14 5.46
C VAL A 168 -3.42 -21.47 6.83
N SER A 169 -2.46 -21.82 7.67
CA SER A 169 -2.27 -21.28 9.03
C SER A 169 -0.79 -20.90 9.24
N VAL A 170 -0.46 -20.36 10.40
CA VAL A 170 0.94 -20.02 10.74
C VAL A 170 1.60 -21.16 11.51
N ASP A 171 2.75 -21.61 11.03
CA ASP A 171 3.68 -22.42 11.82
C ASP A 171 4.56 -21.49 12.68
N LYS A 172 4.20 -21.38 13.96
CA LYS A 172 4.87 -20.47 14.90
C LYS A 172 6.31 -20.86 15.23
N GLU A 173 6.67 -22.13 15.03
CA GLU A 173 8.02 -22.61 15.31
C GLU A 173 9.00 -22.23 14.20
N LYS A 174 8.51 -22.19 12.96
CA LYS A 174 9.31 -21.91 11.77
C LYS A 174 9.19 -20.47 11.26
N ASP A 175 8.25 -19.68 11.80
CA ASP A 175 7.87 -18.35 11.28
C ASP A 175 7.53 -18.38 9.78
N GLU A 176 6.75 -19.41 9.37
CA GLU A 176 6.34 -19.66 8.00
C GLU A 176 4.84 -20.02 7.93
N LEU A 177 4.27 -20.02 6.73
CA LEU A 177 2.93 -20.52 6.52
C LEU A 177 2.93 -22.05 6.42
N SER A 178 2.02 -22.68 7.14
CA SER A 178 1.69 -24.10 7.04
C SER A 178 0.54 -24.27 6.06
N ILE A 179 0.81 -24.89 4.91
CA ILE A 179 -0.15 -25.12 3.84
C ILE A 179 -0.42 -26.62 3.82
N ARG A 180 -1.65 -27.04 4.15
CA ARG A 180 -1.99 -28.45 4.31
C ARG A 180 -3.37 -28.74 3.75
N LYS A 181 -3.57 -29.97 3.30
CA LYS A 181 -4.92 -30.52 3.06
C LYS A 181 -5.69 -30.54 4.37
N ALA A 182 -6.95 -30.03 4.33
CA ALA A 182 -7.86 -30.01 5.47
C ALA A 182 -8.47 -31.39 5.74
#